data_f212b2fb2a8e372ccab1adc8be1b0b00
#
_entry.id   f212b2fb2a8e372ccab1adc8be1b0b00
#
_cell.length_a   1.000
_cell.length_b   1.000
_cell.length_c   1.000
_cell.angle_alpha   90.00
_cell.angle_beta   90.00
_cell.angle_gamma   90.00
#
_symmetry.space_group_name_H-M   'P 1'
#
loop_
_entity.id
_entity.type
_entity.pdbx_description
1 polymer ?
#
loop_
_entity_poly.entity_id
_entity_poly.type
_entity_poly.pdbx_seq_one_letter_code
_entity_poly.pdbx_strand_id
1 'polypeptide(L)'
;YTRDIENGKGERLLSYRQLYSLWLLFPRLGEYMFETFVFIENKHQYGYWGDVKKMCSYVVSKTNNSNHYIIDYIVNLTNFYLKKDYDKLKKQENVTLLSKWIPREKSKYKWLFKKLAKNMYSKYLFTADNSNNLLSARKKCYTNYRKLISTLNRYIDTPQIKMAEKNWRYIKPEKVTAITMMKNKEAFLNRKKDGTKLVERYVLEERKECANNFKKYFNTTSKIKGKTLNTYELVREAFRYCNDKEMQEVINKQWADNSEKNFDIGNTIAMVDTSGSMESDNSVPLYNAIGLGIRISEKTTTLFKDRILTFDNQPKWWKFDENMTFCEKCYYLRRAPWGMNTNFYLAMEFILDVIVQNNIPPEEASNFTMIILSDMQIDASINDIRGNFKSKFNTMMDNIKDLYKKAGLES
;
A
#
# COMPACT_ATOMS: atom_id res chain seq x y z
N TYR A 1 8.49 15.08 -1.99
CA TYR A 1 8.01 14.40 -0.77
C TYR A 1 6.71 13.62 -1.02
N THR A 2 5.67 14.25 -1.61
CA THR A 2 4.34 13.62 -1.79
C THR A 2 4.40 12.33 -2.59
N ARG A 3 5.16 12.31 -3.72
CA ARG A 3 5.27 11.12 -4.58
C ARG A 3 6.39 10.18 -4.20
N ASP A 4 7.39 10.64 -3.50
CA ASP A 4 8.56 9.82 -3.16
C ASP A 4 8.15 8.56 -2.40
N ILE A 5 8.45 7.38 -3.00
CA ILE A 5 8.09 6.06 -2.45
C ILE A 5 9.06 5.64 -1.34
N GLU A 6 10.31 6.11 -1.40
CA GLU A 6 11.36 5.68 -0.49
C GLU A 6 11.48 6.60 0.73
N ASN A 7 11.46 7.92 0.50
CA ASN A 7 11.74 8.93 1.51
C ASN A 7 10.57 9.89 1.76
N GLY A 8 9.42 9.61 1.18
CA GLY A 8 8.21 10.43 1.29
C GLY A 8 6.95 9.61 1.55
N LYS A 9 5.80 10.21 1.26
CA LYS A 9 4.49 9.60 1.49
C LYS A 9 4.11 8.53 0.46
N GLY A 10 4.76 8.48 -0.70
CA GLY A 10 4.42 7.56 -1.81
C GLY A 10 3.02 7.80 -2.40
N GLU A 11 2.37 8.93 -2.05
CA GLU A 11 1.00 9.25 -2.41
C GLU A 11 0.88 9.52 -3.90
N ARG A 12 -0.11 8.94 -4.56
CA ARG A 12 -0.25 9.00 -6.02
C ARG A 12 -1.21 10.05 -6.49
N LEU A 13 -2.45 9.99 -6.02
CA LEU A 13 -3.52 10.82 -6.57
C LEU A 13 -3.25 12.31 -6.33
N LEU A 14 -2.84 12.64 -5.13
CA LEU A 14 -2.44 14.01 -4.78
C LEU A 14 -1.24 14.46 -5.62
N SER A 15 -0.23 13.60 -5.80
CA SER A 15 0.95 13.92 -6.62
C SER A 15 0.60 14.14 -8.09
N TYR A 16 -0.34 13.37 -8.65
CA TYR A 16 -0.78 13.59 -10.02
C TYR A 16 -1.57 14.89 -10.15
N ARG A 17 -2.36 15.25 -9.15
CA ARG A 17 -3.05 16.54 -9.11
C ARG A 17 -2.07 17.71 -9.09
N GLN A 18 -1.09 17.65 -8.19
CA GLN A 18 -0.05 18.67 -8.07
C GLN A 18 0.76 18.78 -9.37
N LEU A 19 1.21 17.66 -9.92
CA LEU A 19 1.97 17.63 -11.16
C LEU A 19 1.16 18.14 -12.35
N TYR A 20 -0.12 17.77 -12.46
CA TYR A 20 -0.99 18.24 -13.53
C TYR A 20 -1.17 19.76 -13.48
N SER A 21 -1.44 20.34 -12.31
CA SER A 21 -1.55 21.78 -12.14
C SER A 21 -0.24 22.49 -12.48
N LEU A 22 0.89 21.96 -12.03
CA LEU A 22 2.21 22.47 -12.37
C LEU A 22 2.48 22.41 -13.88
N TRP A 23 2.10 21.32 -14.53
CA TRP A 23 2.31 21.12 -15.97
C TRP A 23 1.51 22.08 -16.83
N LEU A 24 0.29 22.44 -16.40
CA LEU A 24 -0.52 23.44 -17.10
C LEU A 24 0.07 24.85 -17.01
N LEU A 25 0.68 25.20 -15.88
CA LEU A 25 1.29 26.51 -15.64
C LEU A 25 2.71 26.59 -16.21
N PHE A 26 3.49 25.55 -16.05
CA PHE A 26 4.90 25.48 -16.42
C PHE A 26 5.21 24.17 -17.16
N PRO A 27 4.90 24.08 -18.47
CA PRO A 27 4.99 22.83 -19.22
C PRO A 27 6.34 22.12 -19.13
N ARG A 28 7.46 22.84 -19.32
CA ARG A 28 8.81 22.26 -19.24
C ARG A 28 9.15 21.73 -17.83
N LEU A 29 8.73 22.44 -16.81
CA LEU A 29 8.92 21.99 -15.42
C LEU A 29 8.08 20.75 -15.15
N GLY A 30 6.85 20.69 -15.64
CA GLY A 30 5.98 19.52 -15.55
C GLY A 30 6.59 18.29 -16.24
N GLU A 31 7.19 18.46 -17.41
CA GLU A 31 7.93 17.42 -18.13
C GLU A 31 9.09 16.88 -17.29
N TYR A 32 9.96 17.76 -16.81
CA TYR A 32 11.08 17.40 -15.94
C TYR A 32 10.63 16.69 -14.66
N MET A 33 9.62 17.21 -13.98
CA MET A 33 9.07 16.59 -12.77
C MET A 33 8.45 15.22 -13.03
N PHE A 34 7.82 15.01 -14.19
CA PHE A 34 7.31 13.69 -14.55
C PHE A 34 8.45 12.70 -14.81
N GLU A 35 9.53 13.12 -15.45
CA GLU A 35 10.72 12.29 -15.61
C GLU A 35 11.27 11.84 -14.27
N THR A 36 11.34 12.72 -13.27
CA THR A 36 11.77 12.36 -11.91
C THR A 36 10.87 11.32 -11.23
N PHE A 37 9.60 11.23 -11.64
CA PHE A 37 8.70 10.20 -11.13
C PHE A 37 9.01 8.83 -11.71
N VAL A 38 9.35 8.76 -12.98
CA VAL A 38 9.46 7.47 -13.69
C VAL A 38 10.88 6.95 -13.76
N PHE A 39 11.84 7.77 -14.15
CA PHE A 39 13.23 7.38 -14.24
C PHE A 39 14.14 8.57 -14.58
N ILE A 40 15.18 8.78 -13.80
CA ILE A 40 16.34 9.57 -14.17
C ILE A 40 17.60 8.73 -13.93
N GLU A 41 18.47 8.64 -14.94
CA GLU A 41 19.71 7.90 -14.84
C GLU A 41 20.60 8.50 -13.74
N ASN A 42 21.11 7.64 -12.85
CA ASN A 42 21.99 8.01 -11.73
C ASN A 42 21.43 9.01 -10.71
N LYS A 43 20.10 9.19 -10.66
CA LYS A 43 19.42 10.04 -9.68
C LYS A 43 18.30 9.29 -8.98
N HIS A 44 17.91 9.78 -7.81
CA HIS A 44 16.76 9.25 -7.07
C HIS A 44 15.46 9.46 -7.85
N GLN A 45 14.71 8.38 -8.10
CA GLN A 45 13.38 8.43 -8.71
C GLN A 45 12.30 8.46 -7.62
N TYR A 46 11.34 9.34 -7.75
CA TYR A 46 10.28 9.50 -6.75
C TYR A 46 9.15 8.48 -6.89
N GLY A 47 8.95 7.92 -8.06
CA GLY A 47 7.89 6.96 -8.36
C GLY A 47 8.41 5.71 -9.06
N TYR A 48 7.70 5.29 -10.11
CA TYR A 48 8.09 4.13 -10.90
C TYR A 48 7.40 4.15 -12.27
N TRP A 49 7.85 3.32 -13.22
CA TRP A 49 7.28 3.24 -14.57
C TRP A 49 5.76 2.99 -14.64
N GLY A 50 5.15 2.49 -13.59
CA GLY A 50 3.69 2.37 -13.53
C GLY A 50 2.94 3.71 -13.50
N ASP A 51 3.64 4.81 -13.20
CA ASP A 51 3.06 6.16 -13.19
C ASP A 51 2.74 6.64 -14.61
N VAL A 52 3.42 6.15 -15.65
CA VAL A 52 3.12 6.40 -17.06
C VAL A 52 1.62 6.20 -17.35
N LYS A 53 1.10 4.98 -17.14
CA LYS A 53 -0.30 4.69 -17.47
C LYS A 53 -1.29 5.36 -16.53
N LYS A 54 -0.90 5.60 -15.29
CA LYS A 54 -1.77 6.21 -14.28
C LYS A 54 -1.90 7.71 -14.48
N MET A 55 -0.79 8.39 -14.77
CA MET A 55 -0.82 9.82 -15.10
C MET A 55 -1.60 10.08 -16.39
N CYS A 56 -1.38 9.27 -17.44
CA CYS A 56 -2.20 9.36 -18.66
C CYS A 56 -3.70 9.17 -18.36
N SER A 57 -4.05 8.19 -17.52
CA SER A 57 -5.45 7.96 -17.11
C SER A 57 -6.01 9.13 -16.29
N TYR A 58 -5.20 9.73 -15.43
CA TYR A 58 -5.58 10.93 -14.66
C TYR A 58 -5.87 12.11 -15.58
N VAL A 59 -4.99 12.38 -16.57
CA VAL A 59 -5.20 13.45 -17.55
C VAL A 59 -6.51 13.24 -18.33
N VAL A 60 -6.76 12.00 -18.81
CA VAL A 60 -8.03 11.68 -19.49
C VAL A 60 -9.22 11.92 -18.58
N SER A 61 -9.15 11.54 -17.29
CA SER A 61 -10.25 11.74 -16.35
C SER A 61 -10.57 13.23 -16.08
N LYS A 62 -9.59 14.12 -16.27
CA LYS A 62 -9.75 15.58 -16.09
C LYS A 62 -10.18 16.30 -17.34
N THR A 63 -9.76 15.81 -18.51
CA THR A 63 -9.93 16.53 -19.79
C THR A 63 -10.90 15.84 -20.74
N ASN A 64 -11.30 14.61 -20.45
CA ASN A 64 -12.00 13.71 -21.37
C ASN A 64 -11.32 13.59 -22.76
N ASN A 65 -10.02 13.86 -22.82
CA ASN A 65 -9.25 13.91 -24.07
C ASN A 65 -8.01 12.99 -24.01
N SER A 66 -8.02 11.92 -24.78
CA SER A 66 -6.87 11.01 -24.92
C SER A 66 -5.77 11.54 -25.83
N ASN A 67 -5.98 12.67 -26.52
CA ASN A 67 -5.01 13.35 -27.39
C ASN A 67 -4.46 14.63 -26.74
N HIS A 68 -4.53 14.74 -25.42
CA HIS A 68 -3.97 15.86 -24.68
C HIS A 68 -2.43 15.86 -24.81
N TYR A 69 -1.80 17.04 -24.96
CA TYR A 69 -0.36 17.18 -25.20
C TYR A 69 0.51 16.52 -24.12
N ILE A 70 0.07 16.55 -22.85
CA ILE A 70 0.76 15.85 -21.76
C ILE A 70 0.85 14.34 -22.04
N ILE A 71 -0.21 13.75 -22.59
CA ILE A 71 -0.22 12.31 -22.95
C ILE A 71 0.73 12.06 -24.12
N ASP A 72 0.79 12.96 -25.09
CA ASP A 72 1.71 12.84 -26.23
C ASP A 72 3.16 12.90 -25.76
N TYR A 73 3.48 13.82 -24.85
CA TYR A 73 4.80 13.86 -24.22
C TYR A 73 5.14 12.54 -23.52
N ILE A 74 4.25 12.05 -22.64
CA ILE A 74 4.45 10.80 -21.90
C ILE A 74 4.64 9.61 -22.85
N VAL A 75 3.91 9.55 -23.96
CA VAL A 75 4.03 8.53 -25.00
C VAL A 75 5.41 8.60 -25.68
N ASN A 76 5.87 9.79 -26.05
CA ASN A 76 7.18 10.00 -26.64
C ASN A 76 8.31 9.58 -25.69
N LEU A 77 8.25 10.04 -24.45
CA LEU A 77 9.20 9.68 -23.39
C LEU A 77 9.26 8.16 -23.17
N THR A 78 8.10 7.53 -23.05
CA THR A 78 7.99 6.07 -22.85
C THR A 78 8.65 5.31 -23.99
N ASN A 79 8.36 5.69 -25.24
CA ASN A 79 8.91 5.03 -26.42
C ASN A 79 10.41 5.33 -26.61
N PHE A 80 10.87 6.49 -26.20
CA PHE A 80 12.29 6.82 -26.18
C PHE A 80 13.08 5.87 -25.27
N TYR A 81 12.61 5.66 -24.02
CA TYR A 81 13.26 4.74 -23.10
C TYR A 81 13.12 3.27 -23.50
N LEU A 82 12.01 2.88 -24.14
CA LEU A 82 11.89 1.52 -24.68
C LEU A 82 12.89 1.23 -25.80
N LYS A 83 13.18 2.22 -26.64
CA LYS A 83 14.25 2.11 -27.66
C LYS A 83 15.61 1.97 -26.98
N LYS A 84 15.92 2.81 -26.00
CA LYS A 84 17.16 2.69 -25.20
C LYS A 84 17.29 1.31 -24.54
N ASP A 85 16.22 0.79 -23.92
CA ASP A 85 16.21 -0.55 -23.34
C ASP A 85 16.46 -1.64 -24.39
N TYR A 86 15.90 -1.50 -25.58
CA TYR A 86 16.13 -2.45 -26.67
C TYR A 86 17.57 -2.42 -27.18
N ASP A 87 18.19 -1.25 -27.23
CA ASP A 87 19.60 -1.13 -27.63
C ASP A 87 20.54 -1.65 -26.54
N LYS A 88 20.23 -1.40 -25.26
CA LYS A 88 20.93 -2.01 -24.10
C LYS A 88 20.80 -3.54 -24.12
N LEU A 89 19.63 -4.08 -24.43
CA LEU A 89 19.42 -5.53 -24.56
C LEU A 89 20.34 -6.14 -25.61
N LYS A 90 20.48 -5.49 -26.79
CA LYS A 90 21.40 -5.99 -27.85
C LYS A 90 22.86 -6.03 -27.40
N LYS A 91 23.24 -5.15 -26.48
CA LYS A 91 24.57 -5.09 -25.87
C LYS A 91 24.70 -5.97 -24.61
N GLN A 92 23.65 -6.69 -24.24
CA GLN A 92 23.56 -7.49 -23.01
C GLN A 92 23.72 -6.67 -21.73
N GLU A 93 23.40 -5.38 -21.78
CA GLU A 93 23.42 -4.47 -20.65
C GLU A 93 22.09 -4.54 -19.85
N ASN A 94 22.11 -4.02 -18.62
CA ASN A 94 20.92 -3.94 -17.79
C ASN A 94 19.86 -3.01 -18.40
N VAL A 95 18.64 -3.52 -18.51
CA VAL A 95 17.47 -2.76 -18.99
C VAL A 95 16.60 -2.32 -17.79
N THR A 96 15.80 -1.28 -18.02
CA THR A 96 14.85 -0.81 -16.99
C THR A 96 13.63 -1.75 -16.87
N LEU A 97 12.83 -1.54 -15.83
CA LEU A 97 11.57 -2.28 -15.66
C LEU A 97 10.40 -1.72 -16.51
N LEU A 98 10.67 -0.82 -17.46
CA LEU A 98 9.64 -0.13 -18.22
C LEU A 98 8.70 -1.08 -18.95
N SER A 99 9.25 -2.06 -19.69
CA SER A 99 8.44 -3.00 -20.47
C SER A 99 7.43 -3.82 -19.65
N LYS A 100 7.74 -4.10 -18.38
CA LYS A 100 6.82 -4.73 -17.42
C LYS A 100 5.56 -3.90 -17.17
N TRP A 101 5.68 -2.57 -17.23
CA TRP A 101 4.59 -1.65 -16.89
C TRP A 101 3.80 -1.14 -18.08
N ILE A 102 4.24 -1.43 -19.30
CA ILE A 102 3.51 -1.09 -20.52
C ILE A 102 2.12 -1.75 -20.51
N PRO A 103 1.06 -1.01 -20.84
CA PRO A 103 -0.29 -1.56 -20.90
C PRO A 103 -0.36 -2.73 -21.91
N ARG A 104 -1.16 -3.74 -21.60
CA ARG A 104 -1.45 -4.83 -22.55
C ARG A 104 -2.63 -4.44 -23.44
N GLU A 105 -2.63 -4.94 -24.67
CA GLU A 105 -3.64 -4.64 -25.70
C GLU A 105 -5.09 -4.95 -25.22
N LYS A 106 -5.28 -5.97 -24.39
CA LYS A 106 -6.59 -6.38 -23.87
C LYS A 106 -6.89 -5.83 -22.46
N SER A 107 -6.08 -4.87 -21.93
CA SER A 107 -6.31 -4.30 -20.62
C SER A 107 -7.26 -3.10 -20.66
N LYS A 108 -7.67 -2.60 -19.47
CA LYS A 108 -8.42 -1.34 -19.35
C LYS A 108 -7.70 -0.13 -19.96
N TYR A 109 -6.39 -0.22 -20.13
CA TYR A 109 -5.55 0.81 -20.78
C TYR A 109 -5.25 0.48 -22.24
N LYS A 110 -6.10 -0.31 -22.94
CA LYS A 110 -5.96 -0.67 -24.36
C LYS A 110 -5.76 0.54 -25.29
N TRP A 111 -6.40 1.67 -24.94
CA TRP A 111 -6.28 2.91 -25.69
C TRP A 111 -4.85 3.45 -25.70
N LEU A 112 -4.18 3.44 -24.51
CA LEU A 112 -2.80 3.89 -24.37
C LEU A 112 -1.82 2.92 -25.05
N PHE A 113 -2.05 1.60 -24.96
CA PHE A 113 -1.27 0.62 -25.73
C PHE A 113 -1.31 0.93 -27.23
N LYS A 114 -2.51 1.17 -27.79
CA LYS A 114 -2.66 1.51 -29.20
C LYS A 114 -1.95 2.81 -29.58
N LYS A 115 -1.98 3.82 -28.71
CA LYS A 115 -1.30 5.09 -28.92
C LYS A 115 0.22 4.92 -28.90
N LEU A 116 0.77 4.24 -27.91
CA LEU A 116 2.19 3.90 -27.82
C LEU A 116 2.68 3.14 -29.07
N ALA A 117 1.96 2.09 -29.47
CA ALA A 117 2.33 1.28 -30.62
C ALA A 117 2.32 2.04 -31.94
N LYS A 118 1.31 2.89 -32.17
CA LYS A 118 1.24 3.74 -33.36
C LYS A 118 2.37 4.77 -33.39
N ASN A 119 2.69 5.37 -32.25
CA ASN A 119 3.78 6.33 -32.13
C ASN A 119 5.14 5.66 -32.41
N MET A 120 5.42 4.50 -31.80
CA MET A 120 6.67 3.76 -31.97
C MET A 120 6.92 3.34 -33.42
N TYR A 121 5.88 2.92 -34.12
CA TYR A 121 5.93 2.36 -35.46
C TYR A 121 5.15 3.20 -36.48
N SER A 122 5.13 4.52 -36.32
CA SER A 122 4.40 5.48 -37.15
C SER A 122 4.74 5.36 -38.65
N LYS A 123 5.95 4.93 -38.98
CA LYS A 123 6.36 4.70 -40.39
C LYS A 123 5.41 3.80 -41.17
N TYR A 124 4.79 2.80 -40.54
CA TYR A 124 3.82 1.93 -41.22
C TYR A 124 2.50 2.66 -41.54
N LEU A 125 2.19 3.70 -40.77
CA LEU A 125 0.96 4.50 -40.99
C LEU A 125 1.12 5.52 -42.08
N PHE A 126 2.34 6.05 -42.28
CA PHE A 126 2.64 7.05 -43.36
C PHE A 126 2.67 6.42 -44.75
N THR A 127 2.88 5.10 -44.83
CA THR A 127 2.92 4.37 -46.12
C THR A 127 1.59 3.72 -46.50
N ALA A 128 0.51 4.03 -45.80
CA ALA A 128 -0.80 3.43 -46.02
C ALA A 128 -1.68 4.37 -46.89
N ASP A 129 -1.93 3.99 -48.15
CA ASP A 129 -2.58 4.82 -49.15
C ASP A 129 -4.12 4.77 -49.08
N ASN A 130 -4.71 3.80 -48.39
CA ASN A 130 -6.17 3.63 -48.28
C ASN A 130 -6.59 3.05 -46.92
N SER A 131 -7.92 3.02 -46.67
CA SER A 131 -8.46 2.60 -45.39
C SER A 131 -8.12 1.15 -45.02
N ASN A 132 -8.08 0.22 -45.97
CA ASN A 132 -7.72 -1.19 -45.75
C ASN A 132 -6.23 -1.33 -45.41
N ASN A 133 -5.38 -0.58 -46.16
CA ASN A 133 -3.96 -0.52 -45.87
C ASN A 133 -3.69 0.10 -44.52
N LEU A 134 -4.44 1.11 -44.12
CA LEU A 134 -4.35 1.74 -42.80
C LEU A 134 -4.72 0.75 -41.67
N LEU A 135 -5.76 -0.09 -41.84
CA LEU A 135 -6.11 -1.09 -40.89
C LEU A 135 -5.01 -2.14 -40.72
N SER A 136 -4.44 -2.60 -41.84
CA SER A 136 -3.29 -3.53 -41.86
C SER A 136 -2.06 -2.92 -41.22
N ALA A 137 -1.76 -1.66 -41.49
CA ALA A 137 -0.66 -0.91 -40.90
C ALA A 137 -0.81 -0.78 -39.36
N ARG A 138 -2.01 -0.48 -38.90
CA ARG A 138 -2.31 -0.47 -37.44
C ARG A 138 -2.07 -1.83 -36.78
N LYS A 139 -2.54 -2.93 -37.39
CA LYS A 139 -2.29 -4.30 -36.91
C LYS A 139 -0.79 -4.60 -36.86
N LYS A 140 -0.04 -4.17 -37.85
CA LYS A 140 1.43 -4.30 -37.93
C LYS A 140 2.13 -3.53 -36.80
N CYS A 141 1.71 -2.29 -36.49
CA CYS A 141 2.19 -1.53 -35.34
C CYS A 141 1.98 -2.29 -34.03
N TYR A 142 0.76 -2.80 -33.80
CA TYR A 142 0.43 -3.53 -32.57
C TYR A 142 1.23 -4.83 -32.43
N THR A 143 1.41 -5.57 -33.52
CA THR A 143 2.16 -6.82 -33.51
C THR A 143 3.64 -6.59 -33.23
N ASN A 144 4.27 -5.60 -33.86
CA ASN A 144 5.67 -5.31 -33.62
C ASN A 144 5.91 -4.75 -32.23
N TYR A 145 4.99 -3.93 -31.72
CA TYR A 145 5.06 -3.42 -30.35
C TYR A 145 4.95 -4.56 -29.31
N ARG A 146 4.03 -5.51 -29.50
CA ARG A 146 3.94 -6.70 -28.64
C ARG A 146 5.22 -7.54 -28.67
N LYS A 147 5.82 -7.74 -29.85
CA LYS A 147 7.08 -8.49 -29.97
C LYS A 147 8.20 -7.79 -29.21
N LEU A 148 8.36 -6.47 -29.37
CA LEU A 148 9.34 -5.68 -28.62
C LEU A 148 9.17 -5.81 -27.09
N ILE A 149 7.94 -5.60 -26.61
CA ILE A 149 7.64 -5.70 -25.18
C ILE A 149 7.87 -7.13 -24.65
N SER A 150 7.50 -8.16 -25.44
CA SER A 150 7.73 -9.55 -25.04
C SER A 150 9.21 -9.90 -24.95
N THR A 151 10.01 -9.44 -25.91
CA THR A 151 11.47 -9.64 -25.91
C THR A 151 12.12 -8.98 -24.68
N LEU A 152 11.80 -7.73 -24.39
CA LEU A 152 12.31 -7.03 -23.22
C LEU A 152 11.85 -7.67 -21.90
N ASN A 153 10.59 -8.10 -21.81
CA ASN A 153 10.08 -8.75 -20.61
C ASN A 153 10.77 -10.09 -20.33
N ARG A 154 11.07 -10.89 -21.36
CA ARG A 154 11.84 -12.13 -21.19
C ARG A 154 13.24 -11.84 -20.66
N TYR A 155 13.88 -10.81 -21.17
CA TYR A 155 15.21 -10.41 -20.71
C TYR A 155 15.23 -9.95 -19.23
N ILE A 156 14.20 -9.21 -18.80
CA ILE A 156 14.05 -8.79 -17.40
C ILE A 156 13.85 -9.98 -16.44
N ASP A 157 13.29 -11.07 -16.95
CA ASP A 157 13.11 -12.34 -16.23
C ASP A 157 12.39 -12.20 -14.87
N THR A 158 11.27 -11.49 -14.86
CA THR A 158 10.49 -11.28 -13.64
C THR A 158 9.76 -12.55 -13.19
N PRO A 159 9.40 -12.69 -11.89
CA PRO A 159 8.60 -13.81 -11.42
C PRO A 159 7.32 -14.05 -12.23
N GLN A 160 6.68 -12.98 -12.73
CA GLN A 160 5.47 -13.06 -13.55
C GLN A 160 5.74 -13.73 -14.91
N ILE A 161 6.91 -13.53 -15.48
CA ILE A 161 7.32 -14.20 -16.73
C ILE A 161 7.54 -15.69 -16.49
N LYS A 162 8.29 -16.03 -15.44
CA LYS A 162 8.50 -17.46 -15.06
C LYS A 162 7.18 -18.17 -14.77
N MET A 163 6.24 -17.51 -14.09
CA MET A 163 4.90 -18.04 -13.87
C MET A 163 4.14 -18.28 -15.18
N ALA A 164 4.23 -17.34 -16.13
CA ALA A 164 3.55 -17.44 -17.43
C ALA A 164 4.16 -18.50 -18.33
N GLU A 165 5.47 -18.71 -18.27
CA GLU A 165 6.23 -19.73 -19.02
C GLU A 165 6.20 -21.10 -18.35
N LYS A 166 5.52 -21.26 -17.21
CA LYS A 166 5.48 -22.46 -16.35
C LYS A 166 6.84 -22.87 -15.77
N ASN A 167 7.80 -21.97 -15.75
CA ASN A 167 9.15 -22.15 -15.20
C ASN A 167 9.24 -21.85 -13.71
N TRP A 168 8.34 -22.40 -12.90
CA TRP A 168 8.17 -22.04 -11.48
C TRP A 168 9.38 -22.34 -10.62
N ARG A 169 10.13 -23.42 -10.91
CA ARG A 169 11.32 -23.82 -10.16
C ARG A 169 12.43 -22.76 -10.12
N TYR A 170 12.48 -21.90 -11.16
CA TYR A 170 13.50 -20.86 -11.28
C TYR A 170 13.09 -19.52 -10.64
N ILE A 171 11.94 -19.46 -9.97
CA ILE A 171 11.56 -18.26 -9.22
C ILE A 171 12.42 -18.20 -7.95
N LYS A 172 13.23 -17.15 -7.84
CA LYS A 172 14.09 -16.90 -6.69
C LYS A 172 13.29 -16.11 -5.64
N PRO A 173 12.98 -16.69 -4.46
CA PRO A 173 12.14 -16.03 -3.44
C PRO A 173 12.69 -14.66 -3.00
N GLU A 174 14.01 -14.56 -2.84
CA GLU A 174 14.69 -13.33 -2.43
C GLU A 174 14.58 -12.18 -3.43
N LYS A 175 14.30 -12.47 -4.71
CA LYS A 175 14.07 -11.46 -5.76
C LYS A 175 12.60 -11.05 -5.89
N VAL A 176 11.68 -11.76 -5.23
CA VAL A 176 10.26 -11.42 -5.26
C VAL A 176 9.99 -10.18 -4.42
N THR A 177 9.22 -9.23 -4.97
CA THR A 177 8.81 -8.02 -4.22
C THR A 177 7.73 -8.35 -3.19
N ALA A 178 7.65 -7.58 -2.08
CA ALA A 178 6.68 -7.77 -1.00
C ALA A 178 5.24 -7.94 -1.52
N ILE A 179 4.78 -7.04 -2.38
CA ILE A 179 3.42 -7.08 -2.95
C ILE A 179 3.21 -8.33 -3.83
N THR A 180 4.22 -8.75 -4.61
CA THR A 180 4.12 -9.96 -5.43
C THR A 180 4.09 -11.21 -4.56
N MET A 181 4.90 -11.23 -3.50
CA MET A 181 4.92 -12.30 -2.50
C MET A 181 3.54 -12.45 -1.85
N MET A 182 3.02 -11.38 -1.29
CA MET A 182 1.72 -11.39 -0.62
C MET A 182 0.59 -11.85 -1.54
N LYS A 183 0.55 -11.37 -2.80
CA LYS A 183 -0.52 -11.73 -3.75
C LYS A 183 -0.44 -13.14 -4.31
N ASN A 184 0.74 -13.75 -4.35
CA ASN A 184 0.97 -15.04 -5.01
C ASN A 184 1.50 -16.13 -4.07
N LYS A 185 1.58 -15.88 -2.76
CA LYS A 185 2.15 -16.82 -1.80
C LYS A 185 1.52 -18.22 -1.85
N GLU A 186 0.19 -18.30 -1.95
CA GLU A 186 -0.51 -19.57 -2.11
C GLU A 186 -0.07 -20.32 -3.39
N ALA A 187 0.11 -19.57 -4.47
CA ALA A 187 0.59 -20.13 -5.72
C ALA A 187 2.05 -20.55 -5.62
N PHE A 188 2.90 -19.79 -4.95
CA PHE A 188 4.31 -20.15 -4.73
C PHE A 188 4.45 -21.38 -3.82
N LEU A 189 3.62 -21.50 -2.80
CA LEU A 189 3.58 -22.65 -1.90
C LEU A 189 2.82 -23.86 -2.49
N ASN A 190 2.34 -23.74 -3.72
CA ASN A 190 1.55 -24.78 -4.39
C ASN A 190 0.33 -25.24 -3.57
N ARG A 191 -0.26 -24.34 -2.78
CA ARG A 191 -1.41 -24.63 -1.94
C ARG A 191 -2.69 -24.68 -2.76
N LYS A 192 -3.59 -25.58 -2.39
CA LYS A 192 -4.93 -25.66 -2.97
C LYS A 192 -5.82 -24.61 -2.32
N LYS A 193 -6.77 -24.08 -3.07
CA LYS A 193 -7.89 -23.37 -2.48
C LYS A 193 -8.83 -24.39 -1.84
N ASP A 194 -9.36 -24.08 -0.66
CA ASP A 194 -10.32 -24.95 0.01
C ASP A 194 -11.48 -25.31 -0.92
N GLY A 195 -11.86 -26.60 -0.92
CA GLY A 195 -12.95 -27.13 -1.75
C GLY A 195 -12.64 -27.38 -3.23
N THR A 196 -11.42 -27.12 -3.69
CA THR A 196 -11.06 -27.42 -5.09
C THR A 196 -10.59 -28.86 -5.28
N LYS A 197 -11.10 -29.53 -6.36
CA LYS A 197 -10.59 -30.82 -6.82
C LYS A 197 -9.09 -30.73 -7.12
N LEU A 198 -8.39 -31.86 -7.02
CA LEU A 198 -7.00 -31.98 -7.46
C LEU A 198 -6.91 -31.60 -8.95
N VAL A 199 -6.27 -30.47 -9.20
CA VAL A 199 -5.97 -30.05 -10.57
C VAL A 199 -4.55 -30.52 -10.86
N GLU A 200 -4.30 -31.07 -12.06
CA GLU A 200 -3.01 -31.57 -12.52
C GLU A 200 -1.81 -30.68 -12.20
N ARG A 201 -2.04 -29.35 -12.19
CA ARG A 201 -0.98 -28.37 -11.86
C ARG A 201 -0.32 -28.57 -10.49
N TYR A 202 -1.01 -29.15 -9.50
CA TYR A 202 -0.46 -29.35 -8.14
C TYR A 202 0.52 -30.49 -8.05
N VAL A 203 0.46 -31.42 -9.00
CA VAL A 203 1.35 -32.60 -9.08
C VAL A 203 2.61 -32.36 -9.93
N LEU A 204 2.66 -31.24 -10.67
CA LEU A 204 3.80 -30.86 -11.49
C LEU A 204 5.05 -30.66 -10.63
N GLU A 205 6.15 -31.29 -11.01
CA GLU A 205 7.41 -31.25 -10.27
C GLU A 205 7.93 -29.81 -10.10
N GLU A 206 7.86 -28.99 -11.13
CA GLU A 206 8.24 -27.58 -11.08
C GLU A 206 7.49 -26.79 -9.99
N ARG A 207 6.23 -27.16 -9.75
CA ARG A 207 5.39 -26.51 -8.73
C ARG A 207 5.79 -26.97 -7.33
N LYS A 208 6.15 -28.25 -7.17
CA LYS A 208 6.64 -28.80 -5.91
C LYS A 208 8.00 -28.21 -5.55
N GLU A 209 8.93 -28.17 -6.52
CA GLU A 209 10.24 -27.55 -6.34
C GLU A 209 10.12 -26.07 -5.95
N CYS A 210 9.24 -25.32 -6.64
CA CYS A 210 8.95 -23.93 -6.26
C CYS A 210 8.50 -23.84 -4.80
N ALA A 211 7.54 -24.68 -4.40
CA ALA A 211 7.04 -24.68 -3.02
C ALA A 211 8.15 -24.99 -2.00
N ASN A 212 8.99 -25.94 -2.29
CA ASN A 212 10.13 -26.30 -1.43
C ASN A 212 11.13 -25.14 -1.31
N ASN A 213 11.45 -24.45 -2.40
CA ASN A 213 12.33 -23.29 -2.41
C ASN A 213 11.76 -22.14 -1.55
N PHE A 214 10.45 -21.87 -1.64
CA PHE A 214 9.80 -20.85 -0.83
C PHE A 214 9.73 -21.25 0.65
N LYS A 215 9.39 -22.49 0.98
CA LYS A 215 9.42 -22.99 2.37
C LYS A 215 10.81 -22.87 2.96
N LYS A 216 11.84 -23.32 2.24
CA LYS A 216 13.22 -23.18 2.69
C LYS A 216 13.57 -21.70 2.96
N TYR A 217 13.23 -20.82 2.03
CA TYR A 217 13.47 -19.38 2.21
C TYR A 217 12.75 -18.81 3.44
N PHE A 218 11.47 -19.15 3.66
CA PHE A 218 10.72 -18.67 4.81
C PHE A 218 11.29 -19.15 6.15
N ASN A 219 11.81 -20.38 6.19
CA ASN A 219 12.36 -20.96 7.42
C ASN A 219 13.78 -20.46 7.71
N THR A 220 14.59 -20.21 6.68
CA THR A 220 16.01 -19.87 6.87
C THR A 220 16.29 -18.37 6.93
N THR A 221 15.41 -17.52 6.36
CA THR A 221 15.66 -16.08 6.36
C THR A 221 15.09 -15.41 7.62
N SER A 222 15.87 -14.53 8.22
CA SER A 222 15.39 -13.69 9.35
C SER A 222 14.51 -12.53 8.88
N LYS A 223 14.61 -12.12 7.60
CA LYS A 223 13.95 -10.95 7.07
C LYS A 223 13.23 -11.23 5.76
N ILE A 224 11.92 -11.00 5.71
CA ILE A 224 11.08 -11.12 4.53
C ILE A 224 10.58 -9.72 4.15
N LYS A 225 10.71 -9.36 2.87
CA LYS A 225 10.32 -8.02 2.37
C LYS A 225 8.88 -7.65 2.73
N GLY A 226 8.72 -6.60 3.51
CA GLY A 226 7.44 -6.06 3.98
C GLY A 226 7.29 -4.55 3.81
N LYS A 227 8.41 -3.80 3.60
CA LYS A 227 8.46 -2.31 3.63
C LYS A 227 7.40 -1.60 2.79
N THR A 228 6.92 -2.21 1.71
CA THR A 228 5.95 -1.61 0.79
C THR A 228 4.52 -2.15 0.96
N LEU A 229 4.28 -2.95 1.97
CA LEU A 229 2.94 -3.45 2.30
C LEU A 229 2.18 -2.40 3.11
N ASN A 230 0.87 -2.31 2.88
CA ASN A 230 0.02 -1.47 3.70
C ASN A 230 -0.30 -2.16 5.03
N THR A 231 -0.43 -1.39 6.08
CA THR A 231 -0.72 -1.89 7.42
C THR A 231 -1.98 -2.75 7.46
N TYR A 232 -3.08 -2.29 6.84
CA TYR A 232 -4.32 -3.04 6.78
C TYR A 232 -4.19 -4.39 6.04
N GLU A 233 -3.31 -4.47 5.05
CA GLU A 233 -3.07 -5.72 4.32
C GLU A 233 -2.40 -6.76 5.22
N LEU A 234 -1.46 -6.33 6.08
CA LEU A 234 -0.78 -7.21 7.03
C LEU A 234 -1.74 -7.72 8.11
N VAL A 235 -2.59 -6.85 8.68
CA VAL A 235 -3.62 -7.23 9.66
C VAL A 235 -4.63 -8.20 9.04
N ARG A 236 -5.12 -7.90 7.83
CA ARG A 236 -6.04 -8.79 7.11
C ARG A 236 -5.42 -10.17 6.87
N GLU A 237 -4.17 -10.23 6.50
CA GLU A 237 -3.48 -11.49 6.29
C GLU A 237 -3.24 -12.23 7.62
N ALA A 238 -2.94 -11.53 8.72
CA ALA A 238 -2.88 -12.14 10.04
C ALA A 238 -4.21 -12.84 10.37
N PHE A 239 -5.34 -12.16 10.25
CA PHE A 239 -6.65 -12.77 10.48
C PHE A 239 -6.99 -13.92 9.55
N ARG A 240 -6.57 -13.84 8.27
CA ARG A 240 -6.79 -14.89 7.28
C ARG A 240 -6.06 -16.20 7.63
N TYR A 241 -4.87 -16.09 8.18
CA TYR A 241 -4.00 -17.24 8.47
C TYR A 241 -3.91 -17.57 9.95
N CYS A 242 -5.01 -17.34 10.70
CA CYS A 242 -5.05 -17.54 12.15
C CYS A 242 -4.71 -18.97 12.61
N ASN A 243 -4.93 -19.98 11.79
CA ASN A 243 -4.63 -21.37 12.09
C ASN A 243 -3.40 -21.91 11.35
N ASP A 244 -2.58 -21.03 10.72
CA ASP A 244 -1.44 -21.43 9.90
C ASP A 244 -0.15 -20.81 10.44
N LYS A 245 0.55 -21.52 11.32
CA LYS A 245 1.78 -21.07 11.96
C LYS A 245 2.88 -20.66 10.97
N GLU A 246 3.05 -21.42 9.87
CA GLU A 246 4.05 -21.10 8.84
C GLU A 246 3.78 -19.73 8.21
N MET A 247 2.51 -19.45 7.91
CA MET A 247 2.14 -18.16 7.35
C MET A 247 2.17 -17.01 8.37
N GLN A 248 1.87 -17.28 9.64
CA GLN A 248 2.02 -16.29 10.71
C GLN A 248 3.48 -15.85 10.84
N GLU A 249 4.44 -16.78 10.81
CA GLU A 249 5.86 -16.42 10.83
C GLU A 249 6.27 -15.53 9.65
N VAL A 250 5.78 -15.83 8.44
CA VAL A 250 6.03 -14.98 7.26
C VAL A 250 5.48 -13.57 7.46
N ILE A 251 4.25 -13.45 7.99
CA ILE A 251 3.60 -12.17 8.24
C ILE A 251 4.33 -11.39 9.34
N ASN A 252 4.76 -12.06 10.42
CA ASN A 252 5.53 -11.45 11.50
C ASN A 252 6.88 -10.89 10.98
N LYS A 253 7.60 -11.65 10.15
CA LYS A 253 8.84 -11.19 9.51
C LYS A 253 8.60 -10.00 8.55
N GLN A 254 7.46 -10.00 7.83
CA GLN A 254 7.06 -8.88 6.97
C GLN A 254 6.68 -7.63 7.78
N TRP A 255 6.02 -7.81 8.93
CA TRP A 255 5.72 -6.72 9.86
C TRP A 255 6.99 -6.09 10.42
N ALA A 256 7.95 -6.90 10.86
CA ALA A 256 9.23 -6.44 11.35
C ALA A 256 9.98 -5.59 10.31
N ASP A 257 10.07 -6.08 9.05
CA ASP A 257 10.67 -5.32 7.94
C ASP A 257 9.91 -4.03 7.61
N ASN A 258 8.58 -4.04 7.74
CA ASN A 258 7.74 -2.87 7.52
C ASN A 258 7.93 -1.82 8.62
N SER A 259 8.17 -2.25 9.86
CA SER A 259 8.34 -1.39 11.04
C SER A 259 9.73 -0.82 11.21
N GLU A 260 10.74 -1.34 10.52
CA GLU A 260 12.15 -1.00 10.71
C GLU A 260 12.48 0.50 10.51
N LYS A 261 11.77 1.17 9.60
CA LYS A 261 11.99 2.60 9.30
C LYS A 261 11.16 3.56 10.19
N ASN A 262 10.36 3.04 11.10
CA ASN A 262 9.53 3.90 11.93
C ASN A 262 10.36 4.48 13.08
N PHE A 263 10.22 5.78 13.27
CA PHE A 263 10.87 6.51 14.36
C PHE A 263 10.20 6.19 15.69
N ASP A 264 10.93 6.41 16.77
CA ASP A 264 10.35 6.58 18.09
C ASP A 264 9.40 7.80 18.05
N ILE A 265 8.22 7.63 18.59
CA ILE A 265 7.15 8.64 18.56
C ILE A 265 6.96 9.32 19.93
N GLY A 266 7.90 9.09 20.84
CA GLY A 266 7.85 9.65 22.19
C GLY A 266 6.69 9.11 23.02
N ASN A 267 6.18 9.91 23.94
CA ASN A 267 5.10 9.54 24.86
C ASN A 267 3.73 9.59 24.14
N THR A 268 3.41 8.57 23.37
CA THR A 268 2.22 8.51 22.56
C THR A 268 1.25 7.43 23.03
N ILE A 269 -0.02 7.77 23.15
CA ILE A 269 -1.12 6.87 23.50
C ILE A 269 -1.88 6.51 22.23
N ALA A 270 -2.04 5.22 21.96
CA ALA A 270 -2.90 4.72 20.89
C ALA A 270 -4.32 4.51 21.41
N MET A 271 -5.29 5.24 20.87
CA MET A 271 -6.71 5.02 21.09
C MET A 271 -7.32 4.46 19.80
N VAL A 272 -7.86 3.26 19.87
CA VAL A 272 -8.35 2.49 18.72
C VAL A 272 -9.86 2.29 18.81
N ASP A 273 -10.55 2.80 17.82
CA ASP A 273 -11.98 2.60 17.65
C ASP A 273 -12.28 1.18 17.14
N THR A 274 -13.07 0.45 17.91
CA THR A 274 -13.54 -0.89 17.60
C THR A 274 -15.05 -0.93 17.37
N SER A 275 -15.69 0.21 17.06
CA SER A 275 -17.11 0.30 16.74
C SER A 275 -17.46 -0.39 15.41
N GLY A 276 -18.73 -0.78 15.26
CA GLY A 276 -19.21 -1.48 14.08
C GLY A 276 -19.08 -0.69 12.77
N SER A 277 -19.08 0.65 12.81
CA SER A 277 -18.86 1.51 11.63
C SER A 277 -17.48 1.30 10.99
N MET A 278 -16.47 0.93 11.80
CA MET A 278 -15.11 0.64 11.35
C MET A 278 -15.01 -0.60 10.45
N GLU A 279 -16.04 -1.47 10.42
CA GLU A 279 -16.11 -2.62 9.51
C GLU A 279 -16.52 -2.26 8.08
N SER A 280 -16.83 -1.00 7.81
CA SER A 280 -17.13 -0.50 6.46
C SER A 280 -15.97 -0.77 5.48
N ASP A 281 -16.25 -0.72 4.17
CA ASP A 281 -15.25 -0.89 3.10
C ASP A 281 -14.33 -2.11 3.29
N ASN A 282 -14.93 -3.30 3.49
CA ASN A 282 -14.21 -4.56 3.75
C ASN A 282 -13.29 -4.49 5.00
N SER A 283 -13.71 -3.80 6.03
CA SER A 283 -12.99 -3.60 7.30
C SER A 283 -11.63 -2.90 7.14
N VAL A 284 -11.43 -2.14 6.07
CA VAL A 284 -10.17 -1.41 5.85
C VAL A 284 -9.91 -0.37 6.95
N PRO A 285 -10.90 0.45 7.40
CA PRO A 285 -10.71 1.36 8.54
C PRO A 285 -10.23 0.63 9.80
N LEU A 286 -10.93 -0.44 10.16
CA LEU A 286 -10.61 -1.25 11.34
C LEU A 286 -9.21 -1.86 11.28
N TYR A 287 -8.86 -2.50 10.16
CA TYR A 287 -7.54 -3.13 10.01
C TYR A 287 -6.41 -2.11 10.03
N ASN A 288 -6.65 -0.90 9.52
CA ASN A 288 -5.71 0.20 9.67
C ASN A 288 -5.58 0.64 11.13
N ALA A 289 -6.69 0.81 11.83
CA ALA A 289 -6.71 1.23 13.23
C ALA A 289 -5.98 0.20 14.13
N ILE A 290 -6.28 -1.09 13.99
CA ILE A 290 -5.59 -2.17 14.70
C ILE A 290 -4.08 -2.14 14.41
N GLY A 291 -3.68 -2.12 13.14
CA GLY A 291 -2.28 -2.20 12.77
C GLY A 291 -1.49 -0.94 13.16
N LEU A 292 -2.08 0.25 13.03
CA LEU A 292 -1.45 1.50 13.49
C LEU A 292 -1.40 1.56 15.01
N GLY A 293 -2.44 1.11 15.72
CA GLY A 293 -2.46 1.02 17.16
C GLY A 293 -1.34 0.13 17.70
N ILE A 294 -1.17 -1.08 17.14
CA ILE A 294 -0.05 -1.98 17.48
C ILE A 294 1.28 -1.28 17.22
N ARG A 295 1.43 -0.60 16.08
CA ARG A 295 2.68 0.08 15.74
C ARG A 295 3.01 1.21 16.69
N ILE A 296 2.02 2.01 17.09
CA ILE A 296 2.19 3.07 18.07
C ILE A 296 2.60 2.46 19.41
N SER A 297 1.93 1.42 19.86
CA SER A 297 2.24 0.76 21.13
C SER A 297 3.66 0.15 21.17
N GLU A 298 4.18 -0.31 20.02
CA GLU A 298 5.55 -0.83 19.89
C GLU A 298 6.63 0.26 19.85
N LYS A 299 6.27 1.51 19.49
CA LYS A 299 7.21 2.62 19.29
C LYS A 299 7.10 3.73 20.32
N THR A 300 6.08 3.73 21.14
CA THR A 300 5.94 4.67 22.25
C THR A 300 6.91 4.33 23.38
N THR A 301 7.24 5.34 24.19
CA THR A 301 8.14 5.18 25.32
C THR A 301 7.39 4.78 26.60
N THR A 302 8.08 4.06 27.46
CA THR A 302 7.75 3.78 28.88
C THR A 302 6.34 3.30 29.23
N LEU A 303 5.48 4.17 29.76
CA LEU A 303 4.23 3.79 30.45
C LEU A 303 3.18 3.17 29.50
N PHE A 304 3.10 3.67 28.28
CA PHE A 304 2.11 3.23 27.29
C PHE A 304 2.64 2.20 26.29
N LYS A 305 3.90 1.77 26.47
CA LYS A 305 4.49 0.72 25.66
C LYS A 305 3.69 -0.57 25.78
N ASP A 306 3.48 -1.22 24.64
CA ASP A 306 2.70 -2.44 24.52
C ASP A 306 1.28 -2.33 25.05
N ARG A 307 0.69 -1.12 25.02
CA ARG A 307 -0.68 -0.87 25.44
C ARG A 307 -1.48 -0.15 24.36
N ILE A 308 -2.75 -0.50 24.25
CA ILE A 308 -3.73 0.16 23.39
C ILE A 308 -4.98 0.41 24.22
N LEU A 309 -5.55 1.59 24.11
CA LEU A 309 -6.86 1.91 24.64
C LEU A 309 -7.90 1.71 23.54
N THR A 310 -8.83 0.78 23.72
CA THR A 310 -10.01 0.70 22.84
C THR A 310 -11.09 1.61 23.39
N PHE A 311 -11.84 2.25 22.50
CA PHE A 311 -12.98 3.02 22.91
C PHE A 311 -14.23 2.62 22.12
N ASP A 312 -15.05 1.89 22.81
CA ASP A 312 -16.43 1.56 22.48
C ASP A 312 -17.34 2.03 23.63
N ASN A 313 -18.47 1.36 23.85
CA ASN A 313 -19.30 1.64 25.03
C ASN A 313 -18.58 1.45 26.37
N GLN A 314 -17.57 0.59 26.41
CA GLN A 314 -16.79 0.27 27.60
C GLN A 314 -15.30 0.29 27.26
N PRO A 315 -14.66 1.46 27.23
CA PRO A 315 -13.23 1.60 26.97
C PRO A 315 -12.42 0.67 27.85
N LYS A 316 -11.38 0.08 27.29
CA LYS A 316 -10.53 -0.86 28.00
C LYS A 316 -9.09 -0.77 27.54
N TRP A 317 -8.17 -0.84 28.51
CA TRP A 317 -6.75 -1.01 28.24
C TRP A 317 -6.44 -2.46 27.84
N TRP A 318 -5.80 -2.61 26.70
CA TRP A 318 -5.24 -3.86 26.18
C TRP A 318 -3.75 -3.81 26.31
N LYS A 319 -3.19 -4.63 27.22
CA LYS A 319 -1.75 -4.77 27.40
C LYS A 319 -1.29 -6.03 26.69
N PHE A 320 -0.28 -5.88 25.84
CA PHE A 320 0.38 -7.00 25.18
C PHE A 320 1.53 -7.51 26.05
N ASP A 321 1.74 -8.82 26.04
CA ASP A 321 2.94 -9.40 26.63
C ASP A 321 4.14 -9.12 25.72
N GLU A 322 5.32 -8.94 26.30
CA GLU A 322 6.55 -8.55 25.57
C GLU A 322 6.91 -9.53 24.45
N ASN A 323 6.57 -10.80 24.59
CA ASN A 323 6.89 -11.85 23.63
C ASN A 323 5.79 -12.06 22.56
N MET A 324 4.67 -11.33 22.64
CA MET A 324 3.61 -11.48 21.64
C MET A 324 4.10 -11.05 20.25
N THR A 325 3.93 -11.93 19.30
CA THR A 325 4.14 -11.64 17.88
C THR A 325 3.05 -10.71 17.33
N PHE A 326 3.31 -10.07 16.19
CA PHE A 326 2.31 -9.22 15.54
C PHE A 326 0.97 -9.93 15.28
N CYS A 327 1.02 -11.18 14.80
CA CYS A 327 -0.19 -11.95 14.56
C CYS A 327 -0.96 -12.21 15.86
N GLU A 328 -0.27 -12.55 16.96
CA GLU A 328 -0.88 -12.76 18.27
C GLU A 328 -1.50 -11.48 18.83
N LYS A 329 -0.83 -10.32 18.68
CA LYS A 329 -1.40 -9.01 19.04
C LYS A 329 -2.68 -8.72 18.25
N CYS A 330 -2.71 -9.01 16.94
CA CYS A 330 -3.92 -8.89 16.14
C CYS A 330 -5.06 -9.76 16.65
N TYR A 331 -4.80 -11.04 17.00
CA TYR A 331 -5.83 -11.94 17.55
C TYR A 331 -6.30 -11.52 18.92
N TYR A 332 -5.41 -11.03 19.75
CA TYR A 332 -5.74 -10.55 21.06
C TYR A 332 -6.73 -9.38 20.96
N LEU A 333 -6.44 -8.39 20.12
CA LEU A 333 -7.34 -7.26 19.87
C LEU A 333 -8.66 -7.65 19.21
N ARG A 334 -8.70 -8.72 18.40
CA ARG A 334 -9.95 -9.20 17.82
C ARG A 334 -10.96 -9.67 18.86
N ARG A 335 -10.53 -9.98 20.07
CA ARG A 335 -11.38 -10.33 21.20
C ARG A 335 -11.92 -9.12 21.96
N ALA A 336 -11.51 -7.91 21.57
CA ALA A 336 -12.07 -6.69 22.12
C ALA A 336 -13.60 -6.69 21.88
N PRO A 337 -14.40 -6.26 22.84
CA PRO A 337 -15.83 -6.12 22.62
C PRO A 337 -16.07 -5.12 21.49
N TRP A 338 -16.93 -5.51 20.56
CA TRP A 338 -17.33 -4.69 19.42
C TRP A 338 -18.60 -3.95 19.82
N GLY A 339 -18.47 -2.70 20.23
CA GLY A 339 -19.58 -1.86 20.63
C GLY A 339 -20.26 -1.15 19.46
N MET A 340 -21.49 -0.70 19.67
CA MET A 340 -22.20 0.16 18.71
C MET A 340 -21.93 1.64 18.92
N ASN A 341 -21.42 2.05 20.08
CA ASN A 341 -21.27 3.44 20.50
C ASN A 341 -19.82 3.69 20.99
N THR A 342 -19.33 4.90 20.79
CA THR A 342 -17.99 5.34 21.20
C THR A 342 -18.07 6.32 22.36
N ASN A 343 -17.70 5.89 23.58
CA ASN A 343 -17.69 6.74 24.76
C ASN A 343 -16.34 7.41 24.97
N PHE A 344 -16.14 8.54 24.29
CA PHE A 344 -14.88 9.27 24.34
C PHE A 344 -14.57 9.86 25.72
N TYR A 345 -15.59 10.34 26.43
CA TYR A 345 -15.41 10.89 27.78
C TYR A 345 -14.82 9.85 28.76
N LEU A 346 -15.42 8.67 28.79
CA LEU A 346 -14.95 7.58 29.64
C LEU A 346 -13.53 7.11 29.27
N ALA A 347 -13.18 7.13 27.98
CA ALA A 347 -11.81 6.84 27.53
C ALA A 347 -10.79 7.84 28.07
N MET A 348 -11.17 9.12 28.14
CA MET A 348 -10.33 10.18 28.74
C MET A 348 -10.20 10.02 30.26
N GLU A 349 -11.24 9.59 30.95
CA GLU A 349 -11.15 9.25 32.39
C GLU A 349 -10.16 8.11 32.61
N PHE A 350 -10.18 7.04 31.80
CA PHE A 350 -9.21 5.95 31.90
C PHE A 350 -7.76 6.40 31.71
N ILE A 351 -7.52 7.36 30.83
CA ILE A 351 -6.17 7.93 30.66
C ILE A 351 -5.76 8.71 31.91
N LEU A 352 -6.67 9.54 32.43
CA LEU A 352 -6.43 10.31 33.65
C LEU A 352 -6.14 9.40 34.84
N ASP A 353 -6.92 8.32 35.02
CA ASP A 353 -6.70 7.35 36.09
C ASP A 353 -5.29 6.75 36.03
N VAL A 354 -4.81 6.42 34.84
CA VAL A 354 -3.44 5.89 34.67
C VAL A 354 -2.40 6.96 35.03
N ILE A 355 -2.60 8.21 34.66
CA ILE A 355 -1.70 9.32 35.01
C ILE A 355 -1.64 9.49 36.54
N VAL A 356 -2.79 9.56 37.21
CA VAL A 356 -2.90 9.76 38.64
C VAL A 356 -2.35 8.54 39.41
N GLN A 357 -2.74 7.32 39.07
CA GLN A 357 -2.28 6.09 39.74
C GLN A 357 -0.78 5.86 39.67
N ASN A 358 -0.15 6.33 38.59
CA ASN A 358 1.31 6.22 38.41
C ASN A 358 2.06 7.47 38.91
N ASN A 359 1.39 8.44 39.55
CA ASN A 359 1.95 9.68 40.06
C ASN A 359 2.78 10.43 39.02
N ILE A 360 2.27 10.53 37.77
CA ILE A 360 2.99 11.21 36.67
C ILE A 360 2.94 12.71 36.90
N PRO A 361 4.11 13.40 36.92
CA PRO A 361 4.15 14.83 37.09
C PRO A 361 3.37 15.55 35.96
N PRO A 362 2.71 16.69 36.25
CA PRO A 362 1.98 17.47 35.23
C PRO A 362 2.85 17.84 34.02
N GLU A 363 4.11 18.16 34.23
CA GLU A 363 5.09 18.51 33.17
C GLU A 363 5.34 17.32 32.23
N GLU A 364 5.36 16.10 32.73
CA GLU A 364 5.51 14.89 31.94
C GLU A 364 4.19 14.54 31.24
N ALA A 365 3.06 14.66 31.92
CA ALA A 365 1.73 14.42 31.37
C ALA A 365 1.40 15.38 30.20
N SER A 366 1.86 16.64 30.26
CA SER A 366 1.68 17.61 29.18
C SER A 366 2.39 17.24 27.87
N ASN A 367 3.39 16.37 27.94
CA ASN A 367 4.13 15.88 26.78
C ASN A 367 3.49 14.63 26.14
N PHE A 368 2.37 14.14 26.66
CA PHE A 368 1.69 13.00 26.05
C PHE A 368 0.92 13.42 24.80
N THR A 369 1.11 12.64 23.75
CA THR A 369 0.34 12.81 22.51
C THR A 369 -0.63 11.64 22.37
N MET A 370 -1.91 11.95 22.21
CA MET A 370 -2.92 10.93 21.94
C MET A 370 -3.21 10.85 20.44
N ILE A 371 -3.13 9.64 19.88
CA ILE A 371 -3.52 9.38 18.49
C ILE A 371 -4.81 8.56 18.49
N ILE A 372 -5.88 9.19 18.01
CA ILE A 372 -7.20 8.58 17.89
C ILE A 372 -7.34 8.00 16.49
N LEU A 373 -7.59 6.69 16.41
CA LEU A 373 -7.75 5.94 15.16
C LEU A 373 -9.23 5.54 15.04
N SER A 374 -10.02 6.40 14.41
CA SER A 374 -11.47 6.29 14.26
C SER A 374 -11.91 6.78 12.89
N ASP A 375 -13.10 6.37 12.44
CA ASP A 375 -13.80 6.97 11.29
C ASP A 375 -14.57 8.27 11.68
N MET A 376 -14.37 8.73 12.93
CA MET A 376 -14.98 9.92 13.51
C MET A 376 -16.51 9.87 13.65
N GLN A 377 -17.10 8.69 13.55
CA GLN A 377 -18.49 8.48 13.94
C GLN A 377 -18.58 8.33 15.47
N ILE A 378 -18.05 9.33 16.17
CA ILE A 378 -18.12 9.42 17.63
C ILE A 378 -19.58 9.68 17.95
N ASP A 379 -20.21 8.73 18.66
CA ASP A 379 -21.62 8.82 18.96
C ASP A 379 -21.92 10.10 19.73
N ALA A 380 -22.91 10.78 19.20
CA ALA A 380 -23.72 11.65 19.99
C ALA A 380 -24.54 10.82 21.02
N SER A 381 -23.87 9.98 21.83
CA SER A 381 -24.47 9.32 22.98
C SER A 381 -24.97 10.33 24.03
N ILE A 382 -24.77 11.58 23.74
CA ILE A 382 -25.52 12.71 24.25
C ILE A 382 -26.81 12.76 23.43
N ASN A 383 -27.66 11.75 23.62
CA ASN A 383 -28.99 11.68 23.04
C ASN A 383 -29.86 12.80 23.63
N ASP A 384 -29.80 13.93 22.96
CA ASP A 384 -30.84 14.95 23.07
C ASP A 384 -31.17 15.45 21.65
N ILE A 385 -32.39 15.18 21.24
CA ILE A 385 -32.92 15.25 19.88
C ILE A 385 -32.90 16.69 19.29
N ARG A 386 -32.39 17.70 20.00
CA ARG A 386 -32.51 19.12 19.63
C ARG A 386 -31.23 19.97 19.65
N GLY A 387 -30.05 19.43 19.92
CA GLY A 387 -28.81 20.22 20.00
C GLY A 387 -27.88 20.02 18.80
N ASN A 388 -27.26 21.13 18.37
CA ASN A 388 -26.26 21.14 17.32
C ASN A 388 -25.03 20.31 17.74
N PHE A 389 -24.57 19.34 16.94
CA PHE A 389 -23.42 18.46 17.24
C PHE A 389 -22.18 19.23 17.74
N LYS A 390 -21.89 20.39 17.15
CA LYS A 390 -20.74 21.22 17.51
C LYS A 390 -20.81 21.76 18.95
N SER A 391 -22.00 22.14 19.44
CA SER A 391 -22.15 22.65 20.81
C SER A 391 -21.99 21.54 21.84
N LYS A 392 -22.47 20.33 21.56
CA LYS A 392 -22.37 19.17 22.46
C LYS A 392 -20.94 18.63 22.55
N PHE A 393 -20.22 18.59 21.44
CA PHE A 393 -18.81 18.22 21.44
C PHE A 393 -17.97 19.22 22.26
N ASN A 394 -18.23 20.52 22.12
CA ASN A 394 -17.55 21.54 22.92
C ASN A 394 -17.84 21.35 24.41
N THR A 395 -19.10 21.12 24.81
CA THR A 395 -19.46 20.87 26.21
C THR A 395 -18.76 19.63 26.77
N MET A 396 -18.65 18.55 26.00
CA MET A 396 -17.92 17.35 26.39
C MET A 396 -16.43 17.64 26.57
N MET A 397 -15.82 18.39 25.66
CA MET A 397 -14.41 18.78 25.76
C MET A 397 -14.16 19.71 26.95
N ASP A 398 -15.09 20.63 27.26
CA ASP A 398 -14.99 21.48 28.44
C ASP A 398 -15.08 20.66 29.73
N ASN A 399 -15.97 19.67 29.80
CA ASN A 399 -16.05 18.75 30.93
C ASN A 399 -14.76 17.93 31.11
N ILE A 400 -14.14 17.47 30.01
CA ILE A 400 -12.86 16.75 30.05
C ILE A 400 -11.75 17.70 30.58
N LYS A 401 -11.68 18.92 30.10
CA LYS A 401 -10.73 19.92 30.60
C LYS A 401 -10.89 20.18 32.09
N ASP A 402 -12.12 20.36 32.55
CA ASP A 402 -12.42 20.56 33.95
C ASP A 402 -12.03 19.34 34.81
N LEU A 403 -12.21 18.13 34.28
CA LEU A 403 -11.79 16.89 34.93
C LEU A 403 -10.26 16.86 35.12
N TYR A 404 -9.50 17.13 34.07
CA TYR A 404 -8.04 17.16 34.09
C TYR A 404 -7.51 18.29 34.99
N LYS A 405 -8.13 19.47 34.94
CA LYS A 405 -7.79 20.59 35.80
C LYS A 405 -7.99 20.27 37.29
N LYS A 406 -9.08 19.59 37.66
CA LYS A 406 -9.33 19.13 39.05
C LYS A 406 -8.26 18.15 39.55
N ALA A 407 -7.63 17.41 38.64
CA ALA A 407 -6.51 16.53 38.93
C ALA A 407 -5.14 17.23 38.93
N GLY A 408 -5.10 18.57 38.77
CA GLY A 408 -3.86 19.35 38.76
C GLY A 408 -3.12 19.32 37.42
N LEU A 409 -3.77 18.88 36.35
CA LEU A 409 -3.21 18.83 35.00
C LEU A 409 -3.79 20.03 34.22
N GLU A 410 -3.03 21.12 34.13
CA GLU A 410 -3.35 22.24 33.25
C GLU A 410 -2.78 21.95 31.86
N SER A 411 -3.63 21.91 30.84
CA SER A 411 -3.22 21.72 29.44
C SER A 411 -2.98 23.04 28.73
#